data_e0c047fa85e1f1ce33915c2ef32db2eb
#
_entry.id   e0c047fa85e1f1ce33915c2ef32db2eb
#
_cell.length_a   1.000
_cell.length_b   1.000
_cell.length_c   1.000
_cell.angle_alpha   90.00
_cell.angle_beta   90.00
_cell.angle_gamma   90.00
#
_symmetry.space_group_name_H-M   'P 1'
#
loop_
_entity.id
_entity.type
_entity.pdbx_description
1 polymer ?
#
loop_
_entity_poly.entity_id
_entity_poly.type
_entity_poly.pdbx_seq_one_letter_code
_entity_poly.pdbx_strand_id
1 'polypeptide(L)'
;DSCLVGSEMCIRDRVRTAFSPIVRECGDISAGVFDLEGRMMAQAVTGTPGHVNSMAESVKHFINHFPLNTMFEGDIFITNDPWMGTGHLNDFVLTTPCFKDNKIVGLFSCTSHLTDIGGLGVGPDATDIHMEGLYIPMLKLADKGVMNKTLLKLIGQNTRQPVETEGDVYSLAACNDIGCKRLVEMMN
;
A
#
# COMPACT_ATOMS: atom_id res chain seq x y z
N ASP A 1 -4.76 21.55 -4.80
CA ASP A 1 -4.01 21.17 -6.02
C ASP A 1 -2.66 20.51 -5.73
N SER A 2 -1.88 20.99 -4.76
CA SER A 2 -0.55 20.47 -4.47
C SER A 2 -0.55 19.02 -3.93
N CYS A 3 -1.52 18.65 -3.06
CA CYS A 3 -1.68 17.26 -2.59
C CYS A 3 -2.00 16.29 -3.73
N LEU A 4 -2.85 16.73 -4.66
CA LEU A 4 -3.20 15.96 -5.84
C LEU A 4 -1.98 15.72 -6.73
N VAL A 5 -1.19 16.76 -6.98
CA VAL A 5 0.06 16.68 -7.76
C VAL A 5 1.07 15.75 -7.08
N GLY A 6 1.19 15.80 -5.76
CA GLY A 6 2.05 14.90 -5.00
C GLY A 6 1.66 13.43 -5.16
N SER A 7 0.38 13.11 -5.02
CA SER A 7 -0.14 11.75 -5.20
C SER A 7 0.04 11.25 -6.63
N GLU A 8 -0.19 12.10 -7.62
CA GLU A 8 0.01 11.77 -9.05
C GLU A 8 1.49 11.48 -9.37
N MET A 9 2.41 12.27 -8.82
CA MET A 9 3.85 12.02 -8.98
C MET A 9 4.28 10.68 -8.37
N CYS A 10 3.74 10.33 -7.21
CA CYS A 10 4.02 9.04 -6.56
C CYS A 10 3.56 7.87 -7.44
N ILE A 11 2.39 7.96 -8.07
CA ILE A 11 1.93 6.94 -9.02
C ILE A 11 2.86 6.84 -10.23
N ARG A 12 3.26 7.96 -10.84
CA ARG A 12 4.20 7.95 -11.96
C ARG A 12 5.55 7.32 -11.61
N ASP A 13 6.07 7.62 -10.44
CA ASP A 13 7.32 7.03 -9.98
C ASP A 13 7.14 5.53 -9.68
N ARG A 14 5.99 5.14 -9.11
CA ARG A 14 5.63 3.74 -8.90
C ARG A 14 5.56 2.97 -10.22
N VAL A 15 4.86 3.50 -11.22
CA VAL A 15 4.76 2.87 -12.56
C VAL A 15 6.13 2.67 -13.20
N ARG A 16 7.05 3.64 -13.03
CA ARG A 16 8.42 3.55 -13.55
C ARG A 16 9.29 2.53 -12.83
N THR A 17 9.03 2.30 -11.54
CA THR A 17 9.83 1.41 -10.68
C THR A 17 9.18 0.05 -10.48
N ALA A 18 7.94 -0.14 -10.93
CA ALA A 18 7.23 -1.41 -10.84
C ALA A 18 7.91 -2.50 -11.67
N PHE A 19 7.93 -3.69 -11.12
CA PHE A 19 8.47 -4.86 -11.78
C PHE A 19 7.42 -5.57 -12.61
N SER A 20 6.18 -5.63 -12.14
CA SER A 20 5.10 -6.32 -12.85
C SER A 20 4.51 -5.52 -14.02
N PRO A 21 4.10 -6.21 -15.09
CA PRO A 21 3.40 -5.58 -16.23
C PRO A 21 2.05 -4.97 -15.83
N ILE A 22 1.33 -5.56 -14.89
CA ILE A 22 0.01 -5.08 -14.44
C ILE A 22 0.08 -3.63 -13.94
N VAL A 23 1.09 -3.31 -13.16
CA VAL A 23 1.28 -1.94 -12.68
C VAL A 23 1.76 -1.02 -13.79
N ARG A 24 2.74 -1.47 -14.61
CA ARG A 24 3.34 -0.62 -15.64
C ARG A 24 2.42 -0.34 -16.82
N GLU A 25 1.63 -1.33 -17.23
CA GLU A 25 0.87 -1.27 -18.48
C GLU A 25 -0.62 -1.04 -18.22
N CYS A 26 -1.20 -1.63 -17.17
CA CYS A 26 -2.61 -1.46 -16.83
C CYS A 26 -2.84 -0.31 -15.84
N GLY A 27 -1.81 0.14 -15.12
CA GLY A 27 -1.94 1.22 -14.15
C GLY A 27 -2.83 0.85 -12.98
N ASP A 28 -2.89 -0.43 -12.59
CA ASP A 28 -3.71 -0.91 -11.49
C ASP A 28 -3.09 -0.59 -10.14
N ILE A 29 -3.16 0.69 -9.83
CA ILE A 29 -2.59 1.30 -8.63
C ILE A 29 -3.45 2.49 -8.20
N SER A 30 -3.54 2.72 -6.90
CA SER A 30 -4.12 3.93 -6.32
C SER A 30 -3.26 4.44 -5.19
N ALA A 31 -3.29 5.75 -4.96
CA ALA A 31 -2.60 6.39 -3.85
C ALA A 31 -3.40 7.59 -3.33
N GLY A 32 -3.32 7.85 -2.03
CA GLY A 32 -4.03 8.94 -1.39
C GLY A 32 -3.38 9.44 -0.11
N VAL A 33 -3.74 10.66 0.25
CA VAL A 33 -3.38 11.34 1.50
C VAL A 33 -4.58 11.33 2.42
N PHE A 34 -4.35 11.04 3.69
CA PHE A 34 -5.39 10.90 4.71
C PHE A 34 -5.07 11.76 5.94
N ASP A 35 -6.12 12.27 6.58
CA ASP A 35 -5.98 12.91 7.88
C ASP A 35 -5.84 11.90 9.02
N LEU A 36 -5.72 12.39 10.25
CA LEU A 36 -5.51 11.55 11.43
C LEU A 36 -6.77 10.76 11.85
N GLU A 37 -7.93 11.07 11.30
CA GLU A 37 -9.18 10.32 11.46
C GLU A 37 -9.38 9.29 10.33
N GLY A 38 -8.42 9.16 9.41
CA GLY A 38 -8.50 8.24 8.27
C GLY A 38 -9.43 8.70 7.15
N ARG A 39 -9.75 10.01 7.09
CA ARG A 39 -10.55 10.57 6.00
C ARG A 39 -9.63 10.95 4.85
N MET A 40 -10.01 10.55 3.64
CA MET A 40 -9.24 10.88 2.44
C MET A 40 -9.31 12.38 2.15
N MET A 41 -8.15 13.02 2.09
CA MET A 41 -8.01 14.44 1.77
C MET A 41 -7.76 14.68 0.28
N ALA A 42 -6.97 13.80 -0.34
CA ALA A 42 -6.66 13.85 -1.75
C ALA A 42 -6.27 12.45 -2.24
N GLN A 43 -6.54 12.21 -3.52
CA GLN A 43 -6.14 10.98 -4.21
C GLN A 43 -5.52 11.31 -5.56
N ALA A 44 -4.78 10.37 -6.13
CA ALA A 44 -4.30 10.50 -7.48
C ALA A 44 -5.45 10.35 -8.50
N VAL A 45 -5.38 11.10 -9.58
CA VAL A 45 -6.42 11.13 -10.62
C VAL A 45 -6.50 9.80 -11.40
N THR A 46 -5.37 9.12 -11.55
CA THR A 46 -5.23 7.89 -12.34
C THR A 46 -5.51 6.61 -11.56
N GLY A 47 -6.06 6.73 -10.35
CA GLY A 47 -6.35 5.57 -9.49
C GLY A 47 -7.46 4.69 -10.04
N THR A 48 -7.36 3.38 -9.77
CA THR A 48 -8.41 2.40 -10.06
C THR A 48 -9.66 2.73 -9.23
N PRO A 49 -10.84 2.94 -9.86
CA PRO A 49 -12.04 3.37 -9.13
C PRO A 49 -12.45 2.47 -7.97
N GLY A 50 -12.27 1.14 -8.11
CA GLY A 50 -12.56 0.17 -7.05
C GLY A 50 -11.69 0.34 -5.81
N HIS A 51 -10.44 0.79 -5.99
CA HIS A 51 -9.50 0.97 -4.89
C HIS A 51 -9.76 2.21 -4.03
N VAL A 52 -10.34 3.26 -4.61
CA VAL A 52 -10.44 4.58 -3.97
C VAL A 52 -11.20 4.52 -2.65
N ASN A 53 -12.43 4.01 -2.68
CA ASN A 53 -13.28 3.96 -1.49
C ASN A 53 -12.82 2.87 -0.51
N SER A 54 -12.42 1.71 -1.03
CA SER A 54 -11.95 0.60 -0.19
C SER A 54 -10.63 0.93 0.50
N MET A 55 -9.71 1.62 -0.16
CA MET A 55 -8.48 2.12 0.46
C MET A 55 -8.77 3.14 1.58
N ALA A 56 -9.79 4.00 1.41
CA ALA A 56 -10.20 4.94 2.44
C ALA A 56 -10.71 4.23 3.71
N GLU A 57 -11.48 3.15 3.55
CA GLU A 57 -11.90 2.33 4.69
C GLU A 57 -10.71 1.55 5.28
N SER A 58 -9.80 1.04 4.45
CA SER A 58 -8.59 0.33 4.88
C SER A 58 -7.72 1.18 5.82
N VAL A 59 -7.55 2.47 5.54
CA VAL A 59 -6.77 3.38 6.41
C VAL A 59 -7.39 3.49 7.81
N LYS A 60 -8.72 3.52 7.92
CA LYS A 60 -9.39 3.50 9.23
C LYS A 60 -9.12 2.20 9.99
N HIS A 61 -9.09 1.06 9.28
CA HIS A 61 -8.75 -0.23 9.87
C HIS A 61 -7.29 -0.23 10.38
N PHE A 62 -6.35 0.36 9.63
CA PHE A 62 -4.96 0.50 10.10
C PHE A 62 -4.86 1.34 11.37
N ILE A 63 -5.57 2.48 11.45
CA ILE A 63 -5.58 3.35 12.65
C ILE A 63 -6.19 2.62 13.86
N ASN A 64 -7.25 1.82 13.63
CA ASN A 64 -7.88 1.06 14.69
C ASN A 64 -7.00 -0.09 15.20
N HIS A 65 -6.25 -0.74 14.30
CA HIS A 65 -5.36 -1.84 14.65
C HIS A 65 -4.03 -1.36 15.25
N PHE A 66 -3.50 -0.26 14.73
CA PHE A 66 -2.30 0.41 15.20
C PHE A 66 -2.65 1.85 15.59
N PRO A 67 -3.00 2.13 16.86
CA PRO A 67 -3.30 3.48 17.31
C PRO A 67 -2.18 4.46 16.99
N LEU A 68 -2.52 5.71 16.60
CA LEU A 68 -1.55 6.71 16.14
C LEU A 68 -0.38 6.94 17.11
N ASN A 69 -0.62 6.84 18.43
CA ASN A 69 0.41 6.97 19.45
C ASN A 69 1.41 5.79 19.50
N THR A 70 1.15 4.72 18.75
CA THR A 70 2.02 3.55 18.61
C THR A 70 2.78 3.54 17.28
N MET A 71 2.49 4.51 16.41
CA MET A 71 3.16 4.66 15.13
C MET A 71 4.41 5.53 15.26
N PHE A 72 5.46 5.17 14.55
CA PHE A 72 6.74 5.88 14.56
C PHE A 72 7.14 6.27 13.14
N GLU A 73 8.02 7.27 13.03
CA GLU A 73 8.61 7.64 11.75
C GLU A 73 9.35 6.46 11.13
N GLY A 74 9.09 6.19 9.85
CA GLY A 74 9.62 5.05 9.12
C GLY A 74 8.83 3.75 9.29
N ASP A 75 7.72 3.75 10.03
CA ASP A 75 6.79 2.61 10.05
C ASP A 75 6.07 2.50 8.70
N ILE A 76 5.91 1.28 8.21
CA ILE A 76 5.07 0.95 7.07
C ILE A 76 4.19 -0.23 7.47
N PHE A 77 2.90 -0.07 7.32
CA PHE A 77 1.91 -1.12 7.58
C PHE A 77 1.44 -1.73 6.26
N ILE A 78 1.09 -3.01 6.29
CA ILE A 78 0.66 -3.78 5.11
C ILE A 78 -0.50 -4.69 5.45
N THR A 79 -1.40 -4.87 4.49
CA THR A 79 -2.39 -5.96 4.48
C THR A 79 -2.80 -6.26 3.04
N ASN A 80 -3.30 -7.47 2.80
CA ASN A 80 -4.10 -7.80 1.62
C ASN A 80 -5.44 -8.47 2.01
N ASP A 81 -5.86 -8.31 3.27
CA ASP A 81 -7.15 -8.79 3.75
C ASP A 81 -8.29 -8.18 2.91
N PRO A 82 -9.12 -8.97 2.22
CA PRO A 82 -10.18 -8.45 1.36
C PRO A 82 -11.22 -7.60 2.09
N TRP A 83 -11.46 -7.86 3.36
CA TRP A 83 -12.45 -7.13 4.18
C TRP A 83 -11.87 -5.88 4.85
N MET A 84 -10.55 -5.81 5.00
CA MET A 84 -9.84 -4.67 5.59
C MET A 84 -8.97 -3.92 4.58
N GLY A 85 -8.77 -4.49 3.40
CA GLY A 85 -8.04 -3.94 2.27
C GLY A 85 -8.97 -3.50 1.14
N THR A 86 -8.69 -3.95 -0.07
CA THR A 86 -9.35 -3.47 -1.30
C THR A 86 -10.23 -4.48 -2.02
N GLY A 87 -10.52 -5.62 -1.42
CA GLY A 87 -11.59 -6.51 -1.88
C GLY A 87 -11.13 -7.88 -2.37
N HIS A 88 -9.84 -8.10 -2.63
CA HIS A 88 -9.26 -9.42 -2.94
C HIS A 88 -7.78 -9.51 -2.54
N LEU A 89 -7.26 -10.75 -2.40
CA LEU A 89 -5.91 -10.97 -1.86
C LEU A 89 -4.79 -10.44 -2.77
N ASN A 90 -5.03 -10.26 -4.07
CA ASN A 90 -4.01 -9.74 -4.99
C ASN A 90 -3.67 -8.27 -4.73
N ASP A 91 -4.55 -7.53 -4.09
CA ASP A 91 -4.34 -6.11 -3.80
C ASP A 91 -3.61 -5.92 -2.48
N PHE A 92 -2.37 -5.51 -2.55
CA PHE A 92 -1.62 -5.12 -1.36
C PHE A 92 -1.86 -3.65 -1.03
N VAL A 93 -2.30 -3.38 0.18
CA VAL A 93 -2.47 -2.02 0.71
C VAL A 93 -1.34 -1.72 1.67
N LEU A 94 -0.61 -0.64 1.42
CA LEU A 94 0.42 -0.13 2.31
C LEU A 94 0.00 1.24 2.85
N THR A 95 0.14 1.43 4.16
CA THR A 95 -0.14 2.70 4.84
C THR A 95 1.07 3.13 5.66
N THR A 96 1.45 4.40 5.56
CA THR A 96 2.64 4.98 6.20
C THR A 96 2.24 6.27 6.92
N PRO A 97 2.59 6.45 8.22
CA PRO A 97 2.39 7.70 8.92
C PRO A 97 3.41 8.75 8.46
N CYS A 98 2.93 9.95 8.12
CA CYS A 98 3.76 11.06 7.70
C CYS A 98 4.10 11.93 8.92
N PHE A 99 5.39 12.15 9.15
CA PHE A 99 5.88 12.91 10.31
C PHE A 99 6.47 14.26 9.88
N LYS A 100 6.18 15.29 10.66
CA LYS A 100 6.84 16.61 10.63
C LYS A 100 7.13 17.03 12.06
N ASP A 101 8.38 17.41 12.36
CA ASP A 101 8.81 17.84 13.69
C ASP A 101 8.43 16.84 14.80
N ASN A 102 8.66 15.56 14.56
CA ASN A 102 8.32 14.43 15.46
C ASN A 102 6.81 14.26 15.75
N LYS A 103 5.93 14.84 14.93
CA LYS A 103 4.48 14.69 15.06
C LYS A 103 3.91 14.06 13.78
N ILE A 104 2.95 13.16 13.95
CA ILE A 104 2.16 12.66 12.82
C ILE A 104 1.30 13.79 12.30
N VAL A 105 1.40 14.10 11.01
CA VAL A 105 0.64 15.17 10.34
C VAL A 105 -0.39 14.65 9.37
N GLY A 106 -0.37 13.35 9.07
CA GLY A 106 -1.28 12.65 8.18
C GLY A 106 -0.78 11.24 7.91
N LEU A 107 -1.50 10.52 7.06
CA LEU A 107 -1.08 9.21 6.55
C LEU A 107 -1.07 9.26 5.03
N PHE A 108 -0.16 8.49 4.45
CA PHE A 108 -0.15 8.22 3.02
C PHE A 108 -0.42 6.73 2.80
N SER A 109 -1.32 6.40 1.90
CA SER A 109 -1.64 5.02 1.58
C SER A 109 -1.61 4.80 0.08
N CYS A 110 -1.12 3.64 -0.33
CA CYS A 110 -1.22 3.17 -1.70
C CYS A 110 -1.65 1.71 -1.75
N THR A 111 -2.26 1.34 -2.86
CA THR A 111 -2.62 -0.05 -3.15
C THR A 111 -2.27 -0.37 -4.59
N SER A 112 -1.93 -1.62 -4.84
CA SER A 112 -1.68 -2.13 -6.18
C SER A 112 -1.99 -3.60 -6.26
N HIS A 113 -2.52 -4.01 -7.40
CA HIS A 113 -2.69 -5.41 -7.75
C HIS A 113 -1.33 -6.07 -8.00
N LEU A 114 -1.05 -7.16 -7.29
CA LEU A 114 0.12 -8.01 -7.52
C LEU A 114 -0.26 -9.18 -8.44
N THR A 115 0.57 -9.43 -9.43
CA THR A 115 0.30 -10.45 -10.46
C THR A 115 0.24 -11.86 -9.90
N ASP A 116 1.05 -12.15 -8.88
CA ASP A 116 1.16 -13.49 -8.30
C ASP A 116 1.32 -13.40 -6.78
N ILE A 117 0.40 -14.04 -6.08
CA ILE A 117 0.41 -14.21 -4.63
C ILE A 117 0.34 -15.69 -4.23
N GLY A 118 0.64 -16.58 -5.16
CA GLY A 118 0.50 -18.04 -4.97
C GLY A 118 -0.92 -18.53 -5.28
N GLY A 119 -1.35 -19.57 -4.58
CA GLY A 119 -2.69 -20.15 -4.74
C GLY A 119 -2.97 -20.64 -6.15
N LEU A 120 -4.24 -20.59 -6.57
CA LEU A 120 -4.69 -20.98 -7.91
C LEU A 120 -4.36 -19.93 -8.99
N GLY A 121 -3.89 -18.75 -8.59
CA GLY A 121 -3.73 -17.62 -9.49
C GLY A 121 -5.02 -16.77 -9.61
N VAL A 122 -4.96 -15.73 -10.44
CA VAL A 122 -6.10 -14.84 -10.68
C VAL A 122 -7.15 -15.56 -11.54
N GLY A 123 -8.34 -15.77 -10.99
CA GLY A 123 -9.43 -16.41 -11.71
C GLY A 123 -10.65 -16.68 -10.81
N PRO A 124 -11.80 -17.06 -11.39
CA PRO A 124 -13.03 -17.31 -10.65
C PRO A 124 -13.13 -18.71 -10.03
N ASP A 125 -12.07 -19.52 -10.10
CA ASP A 125 -12.13 -20.96 -9.76
C ASP A 125 -11.91 -21.22 -8.26
N ALA A 126 -11.43 -20.24 -7.49
CA ALA A 126 -11.28 -20.35 -6.06
C ALA A 126 -12.65 -20.42 -5.36
N THR A 127 -12.84 -21.38 -4.48
CA THR A 127 -14.09 -21.57 -3.71
C THR A 127 -13.97 -21.07 -2.27
N ASP A 128 -12.79 -20.76 -1.83
CA ASP A 128 -12.49 -20.10 -0.55
C ASP A 128 -11.23 -19.25 -0.65
N ILE A 129 -11.05 -18.35 0.33
CA ILE A 129 -9.95 -17.39 0.34
C ILE A 129 -8.56 -18.04 0.42
N HIS A 130 -8.44 -19.20 1.04
CA HIS A 130 -7.13 -19.89 1.17
C HIS A 130 -6.65 -20.48 -0.15
N MET A 131 -7.55 -20.68 -1.11
CA MET A 131 -7.22 -21.10 -2.46
C MET A 131 -6.71 -19.95 -3.33
N GLU A 132 -7.02 -18.70 -2.98
CA GLU A 132 -6.60 -17.54 -3.77
C GLU A 132 -5.11 -17.23 -3.62
N GLY A 133 -4.50 -17.53 -2.46
CA GLY A 133 -3.07 -17.34 -2.25
C GLY A 133 -2.68 -16.90 -0.84
N LEU A 134 -1.54 -16.22 -0.75
CA LEU A 134 -0.99 -15.74 0.51
C LEU A 134 -1.89 -14.67 1.13
N TYR A 135 -2.38 -14.93 2.33
CA TYR A 135 -3.16 -13.99 3.12
C TYR A 135 -2.28 -13.30 4.17
N ILE A 136 -2.18 -11.98 4.09
CA ILE A 136 -1.41 -11.14 5.00
C ILE A 136 -2.40 -10.29 5.83
N PRO A 137 -2.57 -10.59 7.13
CA PRO A 137 -3.36 -9.73 8.02
C PRO A 137 -2.65 -8.38 8.20
N MET A 138 -3.24 -7.47 8.96
CA MET A 138 -2.59 -6.19 9.27
C MET A 138 -1.29 -6.40 10.03
N LEU A 139 -0.16 -6.09 9.40
CA LEU A 139 1.19 -6.27 9.93
C LEU A 139 2.05 -5.03 9.69
N LYS A 140 3.18 -4.93 10.39
CA LYS A 140 4.25 -4.01 10.05
C LYS A 140 5.15 -4.63 8.97
N LEU A 141 5.20 -3.98 7.80
CA LEU A 141 6.18 -4.27 6.76
C LEU A 141 7.54 -3.64 7.09
N ALA A 142 7.53 -2.46 7.71
CA ALA A 142 8.73 -1.86 8.27
C ALA A 142 8.45 -1.30 9.66
N ASP A 143 9.44 -1.41 10.54
CA ASP A 143 9.44 -0.82 11.88
C ASP A 143 10.58 0.19 11.98
N LYS A 144 10.24 1.47 12.10
CA LYS A 144 11.20 2.59 12.20
C LYS A 144 12.26 2.57 11.08
N GLY A 145 11.82 2.34 9.86
CA GLY A 145 12.68 2.29 8.67
C GLY A 145 13.37 0.95 8.43
N VAL A 146 13.20 -0.04 9.30
CA VAL A 146 13.79 -1.37 9.13
C VAL A 146 12.76 -2.34 8.55
N MET A 147 13.01 -2.79 7.32
CA MET A 147 12.13 -3.74 6.63
C MET A 147 12.05 -5.10 7.33
N ASN A 148 10.86 -5.65 7.42
CA ASN A 148 10.58 -6.98 7.95
C ASN A 148 11.00 -8.06 6.95
N LYS A 149 12.27 -8.49 7.04
CA LYS A 149 12.84 -9.50 6.14
C LYS A 149 12.15 -10.85 6.22
N THR A 150 11.56 -11.18 7.35
CA THR A 150 10.81 -12.44 7.51
C THR A 150 9.53 -12.40 6.68
N LEU A 151 8.78 -11.30 6.75
CA LEU A 151 7.58 -11.11 5.95
C LEU A 151 7.89 -11.10 4.45
N LEU A 152 8.92 -10.35 4.03
CA LEU A 152 9.36 -10.34 2.63
C LEU A 152 9.75 -11.74 2.14
N LYS A 153 10.48 -12.51 2.95
CA LYS A 153 10.83 -13.89 2.62
C LYS A 153 9.60 -14.79 2.50
N LEU A 154 8.60 -14.63 3.38
CA LEU A 154 7.33 -15.37 3.29
C LEU A 154 6.59 -15.02 1.99
N ILE A 155 6.48 -13.73 1.65
CA ILE A 155 5.87 -13.28 0.40
C ILE A 155 6.58 -13.94 -0.79
N GLY A 156 7.89 -13.80 -0.90
CA GLY A 156 8.67 -14.36 -2.01
C GLY A 156 8.58 -15.89 -2.13
N GLN A 157 8.53 -16.62 -1.01
CA GLN A 157 8.44 -18.10 -1.05
C GLN A 157 7.05 -18.62 -1.40
N ASN A 158 6.01 -17.80 -1.28
CA ASN A 158 4.64 -18.20 -1.61
C ASN A 158 4.21 -17.77 -3.03
N THR A 159 5.08 -17.12 -3.79
CA THR A 159 4.81 -16.65 -5.15
C THR A 159 5.67 -17.38 -6.17
N ARG A 160 5.20 -17.45 -7.41
CA ARG A 160 5.95 -18.10 -8.53
C ARG A 160 6.99 -17.16 -9.12
N GLN A 161 6.81 -15.83 -8.88
CA GLN A 161 7.69 -14.77 -9.39
C GLN A 161 8.23 -13.91 -8.23
N PRO A 162 9.06 -14.50 -7.35
CA PRO A 162 9.46 -13.85 -6.10
C PRO A 162 10.20 -12.52 -6.30
N VAL A 163 10.99 -12.39 -7.37
CA VAL A 163 11.74 -11.16 -7.66
C VAL A 163 10.79 -10.03 -8.06
N GLU A 164 9.78 -10.30 -8.89
CA GLU A 164 8.79 -9.31 -9.30
C GLU A 164 7.92 -8.89 -8.11
N THR A 165 7.41 -9.87 -7.37
CA THR A 165 6.54 -9.61 -6.21
C THR A 165 7.26 -8.82 -5.13
N GLU A 166 8.49 -9.20 -4.78
CA GLU A 166 9.29 -8.46 -3.80
C GLU A 166 9.61 -7.04 -4.31
N GLY A 167 9.97 -6.91 -5.59
CA GLY A 167 10.22 -5.63 -6.24
C GLY A 167 8.99 -4.71 -6.20
N ASP A 168 7.80 -5.25 -6.44
CA ASP A 168 6.55 -4.50 -6.35
C ASP A 168 6.22 -4.06 -4.92
N VAL A 169 6.48 -4.88 -3.92
CA VAL A 169 6.33 -4.49 -2.50
C VAL A 169 7.27 -3.33 -2.14
N TYR A 170 8.54 -3.41 -2.54
CA TYR A 170 9.48 -2.30 -2.33
C TYR A 170 9.06 -1.03 -3.06
N SER A 171 8.54 -1.16 -4.26
CA SER A 171 8.07 -0.02 -5.05
C SER A 171 6.83 0.64 -4.42
N LEU A 172 5.91 -0.13 -3.81
CA LEU A 172 4.81 0.42 -3.00
C LEU A 172 5.33 1.16 -1.77
N ALA A 173 6.30 0.60 -1.05
CA ALA A 173 6.93 1.26 0.10
C ALA A 173 7.59 2.58 -0.30
N ALA A 174 8.31 2.60 -1.43
CA ALA A 174 8.94 3.82 -1.97
C ALA A 174 7.89 4.88 -2.39
N CYS A 175 6.75 4.45 -2.95
CA CYS A 175 5.64 5.34 -3.27
C CYS A 175 5.15 6.08 -2.02
N ASN A 176 4.94 5.36 -0.92
CA ASN A 176 4.51 5.96 0.35
C ASN A 176 5.57 6.91 0.94
N ASP A 177 6.84 6.54 0.90
CA ASP A 177 7.94 7.40 1.38
C ASP A 177 7.98 8.73 0.62
N ILE A 178 7.89 8.68 -0.71
CA ILE A 178 7.82 9.88 -1.56
C ILE A 178 6.56 10.69 -1.25
N GLY A 179 5.41 10.03 -1.08
CA GLY A 179 4.15 10.68 -0.75
C GLY A 179 4.19 11.42 0.58
N CYS A 180 4.75 10.81 1.62
CA CYS A 180 4.95 11.45 2.92
C CYS A 180 5.90 12.65 2.83
N LYS A 181 7.01 12.53 2.11
CA LYS A 181 7.95 13.66 1.91
C LYS A 181 7.26 14.83 1.22
N ARG A 182 6.49 14.56 0.17
CA ARG A 182 5.74 15.60 -0.55
C ARG A 182 4.68 16.27 0.32
N LEU A 183 3.95 15.50 1.14
CA LEU A 183 3.00 16.07 2.09
C LEU A 183 3.69 17.05 3.04
N VAL A 184 4.85 16.66 3.60
CA VAL A 184 5.61 17.52 4.53
C VAL A 184 6.16 18.76 3.82
N GLU A 185 6.68 18.63 2.59
CA GLU A 185 7.15 19.79 1.81
C GLU A 185 6.06 20.84 1.56
N MET A 186 4.82 20.38 1.35
CA MET A 186 3.67 21.29 1.14
C MET A 186 3.21 22.04 2.40
N MET A 187 3.60 21.55 3.57
CA MET A 187 3.28 22.19 4.85
C MET A 187 4.32 23.25 5.26
N ASN A 188 5.37 23.45 4.46
CA ASN A 188 6.41 24.46 4.64
C ASN A 188 6.10 25.69 3.79
#